data_d0c4d48f341190eb482f04954b348f69
#
_entry.id   d0c4d48f341190eb482f04954b348f69
#
_cell.length_a   1.000
_cell.length_b   1.000
_cell.length_c   1.000
_cell.angle_alpha   90.00
_cell.angle_beta   90.00
_cell.angle_gamma   90.00
#
_symmetry.space_group_name_H-M   'P 1'
#
loop_
_entity.id
_entity.type
_entity.pdbx_description
1 polymer ?
#
loop_
_entity_poly.entity_id
_entity_poly.type
_entity_poly.pdbx_seq_one_letter_code
_entity_poly.pdbx_strand_id
1 'polypeptide(L)'
;MELKGSKTESNLMAAFAVESQARNKYTYFASKAKKEGYEQIASIFEETANNEKEHAKMWFKLLNGGDISSTKENLKVAAEGENYEWTDMYKEFAKTAKEEGFDKIATLF
;
A
#
# COMPACT_ATOMS: atom_id res chain seq x y z
N MET A 1 -12.29 -6.12 25.52
CA MET A 1 -11.50 -7.00 24.62
C MET A 1 -10.45 -6.15 23.93
N GLU A 2 -9.23 -6.64 23.90
CA GLU A 2 -8.15 -5.93 23.22
C GLU A 2 -8.21 -6.18 21.72
N LEU A 3 -7.86 -5.18 20.92
CA LEU A 3 -7.79 -5.31 19.46
C LEU A 3 -6.67 -6.28 19.06
N LYS A 4 -5.52 -6.17 19.69
CA LYS A 4 -4.35 -7.00 19.38
C LYS A 4 -4.65 -8.48 19.48
N GLY A 5 -4.35 -9.22 18.43
CA GLY A 5 -4.58 -10.66 18.34
C GLY A 5 -6.01 -11.04 17.97
N SER A 6 -6.91 -10.08 17.80
CA SER A 6 -8.31 -10.34 17.46
C SER A 6 -8.49 -10.55 15.95
N LYS A 7 -9.60 -11.15 15.58
CA LYS A 7 -9.99 -11.26 14.18
C LYS A 7 -10.28 -9.89 13.58
N THR A 8 -10.78 -8.96 14.39
CA THR A 8 -11.01 -7.58 13.96
C THR A 8 -9.71 -6.90 13.56
N GLU A 9 -8.63 -7.11 14.29
CA GLU A 9 -7.31 -6.60 13.89
C GLU A 9 -6.91 -7.13 12.51
N SER A 10 -7.06 -8.43 12.31
CA SER A 10 -6.77 -9.08 11.03
C SER A 10 -7.61 -8.46 9.90
N ASN A 11 -8.89 -8.22 10.17
CA ASN A 11 -9.79 -7.61 9.20
C ASN A 11 -9.39 -6.16 8.89
N LEU A 12 -8.96 -5.40 9.89
CA LEU A 12 -8.45 -4.04 9.68
C LEU A 12 -7.19 -4.03 8.82
N MET A 13 -6.29 -4.98 9.04
CA MET A 13 -5.09 -5.11 8.21
C MET A 13 -5.44 -5.42 6.77
N ALA A 14 -6.39 -6.32 6.55
CA ALA A 14 -6.87 -6.65 5.21
C ALA A 14 -7.55 -5.46 4.54
N ALA A 15 -8.39 -4.73 5.27
CA ALA A 15 -9.08 -3.55 4.76
C ALA A 15 -8.08 -2.44 4.36
N PHE A 16 -7.07 -2.20 5.20
CA PHE A 16 -6.01 -1.26 4.90
C PHE A 16 -5.27 -1.65 3.62
N ALA A 17 -4.92 -2.92 3.48
CA ALA A 17 -4.21 -3.42 2.31
C ALA A 17 -5.03 -3.26 1.02
N VAL A 18 -6.30 -3.65 1.06
CA VAL A 18 -7.20 -3.58 -0.10
C VAL A 18 -7.41 -2.13 -0.54
N GLU A 19 -7.70 -1.22 0.39
CA GLU A 19 -7.93 0.18 0.06
C GLU A 19 -6.66 0.90 -0.38
N SER A 20 -5.50 0.53 0.17
CA SER A 20 -4.22 1.06 -0.27
C SER A 20 -3.92 0.66 -1.72
N GLN A 21 -4.22 -0.58 -2.09
CA GLN A 21 -4.07 -1.06 -3.47
C GLN A 21 -5.05 -0.35 -4.40
N ALA A 22 -6.31 -0.21 -3.99
CA ALA A 22 -7.33 0.48 -4.77
C ALA A 22 -6.93 1.94 -5.01
N ARG A 23 -6.45 2.63 -3.99
CA ARG A 23 -5.97 4.01 -4.10
C ARG A 23 -4.92 4.15 -5.19
N ASN A 24 -3.94 3.27 -5.22
CA ASN A 24 -2.90 3.31 -6.23
C ASN A 24 -3.43 2.99 -7.63
N LYS A 25 -4.26 1.95 -7.74
CA LYS A 25 -4.86 1.55 -9.03
C LYS A 25 -5.68 2.69 -9.64
N TYR A 26 -6.52 3.34 -8.84
CA TYR A 26 -7.34 4.45 -9.32
C TYR A 26 -6.50 5.65 -9.75
N THR A 27 -5.38 5.91 -9.09
CA THR A 27 -4.43 6.95 -9.51
C THR A 27 -3.85 6.60 -10.90
N TYR A 28 -3.50 5.34 -11.13
CA TYR A 28 -2.99 4.88 -12.43
C TYR A 28 -4.08 4.96 -13.50
N PHE A 29 -5.31 4.58 -13.16
CA PHE A 29 -6.45 4.66 -14.08
C PHE A 29 -6.76 6.11 -14.46
N ALA A 30 -6.68 7.04 -13.50
CA ALA A 30 -6.86 8.46 -13.76
C ALA A 30 -5.81 8.98 -14.75
N SER A 31 -4.57 8.61 -14.56
CA SER A 31 -3.47 9.00 -15.45
C SER A 31 -3.70 8.51 -16.88
N LYS A 32 -4.14 7.26 -17.02
CA LYS A 32 -4.44 6.68 -18.34
C LYS A 32 -5.63 7.37 -19.00
N ALA A 33 -6.70 7.60 -18.27
CA ALA A 33 -7.88 8.28 -18.76
C ALA A 33 -7.54 9.68 -19.26
N LYS A 34 -6.69 10.40 -18.53
CA LYS A 34 -6.23 11.73 -18.91
C LYS A 34 -5.46 11.70 -20.23
N LYS A 35 -4.56 10.75 -20.39
CA LYS A 35 -3.78 10.56 -21.63
C LYS A 35 -4.66 10.26 -22.83
N GLU A 36 -5.77 9.57 -22.59
CA GLU A 36 -6.73 9.21 -23.64
C GLU A 36 -7.78 10.29 -23.88
N GLY A 37 -7.71 11.41 -23.18
CA GLY A 37 -8.61 12.53 -23.36
C GLY A 37 -9.91 12.47 -22.59
N TYR A 38 -10.06 11.54 -21.64
CA TYR A 38 -11.27 11.38 -20.83
C TYR A 38 -11.13 12.14 -19.52
N GLU A 39 -11.18 13.49 -19.59
CA GLU A 39 -10.92 14.35 -18.43
C GLU A 39 -11.93 14.14 -17.29
N GLN A 40 -13.22 13.98 -17.61
CA GLN A 40 -14.24 13.76 -16.59
C GLN A 40 -14.06 12.41 -15.89
N ILE A 41 -13.75 11.37 -16.65
CA ILE A 41 -13.50 10.03 -16.09
C ILE A 41 -12.23 10.06 -15.21
N ALA A 42 -11.19 10.75 -15.68
CA ALA A 42 -9.96 10.92 -14.90
C ALA A 42 -10.25 11.60 -13.55
N SER A 43 -11.07 12.64 -13.56
CA SER A 43 -11.48 13.36 -12.35
C SER A 43 -12.22 12.45 -11.37
N ILE A 44 -13.10 11.59 -11.86
CA ILE A 44 -13.82 10.62 -11.02
C ILE A 44 -12.86 9.62 -10.39
N PHE A 45 -11.90 9.10 -11.14
CA PHE A 45 -10.88 8.20 -10.59
C PHE A 45 -9.99 8.88 -9.56
N GLU A 46 -9.61 10.14 -9.77
CA GLU A 46 -8.82 10.90 -8.80
C GLU A 46 -9.58 11.12 -7.50
N GLU A 47 -10.85 11.47 -7.59
CA GLU A 47 -11.72 11.64 -6.43
C GLU A 47 -11.87 10.32 -5.65
N THR A 48 -12.11 9.22 -6.38
CA THR A 48 -12.22 7.90 -5.76
C THR A 48 -10.91 7.49 -5.08
N ALA A 49 -9.76 7.76 -5.73
CA ALA A 49 -8.45 7.48 -5.14
C ALA A 49 -8.25 8.25 -3.82
N ASN A 50 -8.68 9.51 -3.77
CA ASN A 50 -8.60 10.32 -2.56
C ASN A 50 -9.51 9.79 -1.46
N ASN A 51 -10.70 9.31 -1.80
CA ASN A 51 -11.61 8.68 -0.84
C ASN A 51 -11.00 7.40 -0.27
N GLU A 52 -10.41 6.57 -1.11
CA GLU A 52 -9.74 5.34 -0.67
C GLU A 52 -8.55 5.62 0.24
N LYS A 53 -7.81 6.70 -0.03
CA LYS A 53 -6.71 7.15 0.82
C LYS A 53 -7.22 7.48 2.22
N GLU A 54 -8.35 8.20 2.33
CA GLU A 54 -8.91 8.56 3.64
C GLU A 54 -9.46 7.35 4.39
N HIS A 55 -10.07 6.40 3.69
CA HIS A 55 -10.51 5.14 4.30
C HIS A 55 -9.32 4.34 4.84
N ALA A 56 -8.28 4.21 4.04
CA ALA A 56 -7.06 3.51 4.45
C ALA A 56 -6.43 4.17 5.69
N LYS A 57 -6.45 5.51 5.75
CA LYS A 57 -5.95 6.28 6.89
C LYS A 57 -6.73 5.97 8.16
N MET A 58 -8.05 5.84 8.07
CA MET A 58 -8.89 5.46 9.21
C MET A 58 -8.49 4.10 9.78
N TRP A 59 -8.34 3.09 8.90
CA TRP A 59 -7.93 1.75 9.31
C TRP A 59 -6.53 1.76 9.89
N PHE A 60 -5.63 2.51 9.28
CA PHE A 60 -4.26 2.65 9.77
C PHE A 60 -4.21 3.25 11.18
N LYS A 61 -4.97 4.30 11.44
CA LYS A 61 -5.03 4.93 12.76
C LYS A 61 -5.52 3.94 13.83
N LEU A 62 -6.57 3.17 13.51
CA LEU A 62 -7.09 2.17 14.45
C LEU A 62 -6.07 1.08 14.75
N LEU A 63 -5.30 0.66 13.74
CA LEU A 63 -4.23 -0.32 13.92
C LEU A 63 -3.04 0.24 14.71
N ASN A 64 -2.87 1.55 14.69
CA ASN A 64 -1.74 2.25 15.30
C ASN A 64 -2.10 2.94 16.63
N GLY A 65 -3.05 2.39 17.36
CA GLY A 65 -3.43 2.89 18.69
C GLY A 65 -4.33 4.12 18.68
N GLY A 66 -4.92 4.46 17.56
CA GLY A 66 -5.90 5.55 17.44
C GLY A 66 -5.43 6.77 16.66
N ASP A 67 -4.15 6.91 16.38
CA ASP A 67 -3.62 8.04 15.63
C ASP A 67 -2.32 7.68 14.90
N ILE A 68 -1.84 8.59 14.08
CA ILE A 68 -0.55 8.48 13.42
C ILE A 68 0.51 8.89 14.44
N SER A 69 1.59 8.13 14.52
CA SER A 69 2.67 8.35 15.48
C SER A 69 3.45 9.64 15.17
N SER A 70 4.34 10.01 16.08
CA SER A 70 5.18 11.20 15.91
C SER A 70 6.12 11.05 14.73
N THR A 71 6.60 12.16 14.20
CA THR A 71 7.55 12.16 13.10
C THR A 71 8.80 11.35 13.42
N LYS A 72 9.29 11.45 14.65
CA LYS A 72 10.47 10.69 15.09
C LYS A 72 10.23 9.18 14.99
N GLU A 73 9.09 8.72 15.49
CA GLU A 73 8.73 7.31 15.43
C GLU A 73 8.47 6.85 13.99
N ASN A 74 7.80 7.71 13.20
CA ASN A 74 7.52 7.41 11.80
C ASN A 74 8.80 7.26 10.97
N LEU A 75 9.80 8.09 11.24
CA LEU A 75 11.11 7.99 10.58
C LEU A 75 11.79 6.66 10.89
N LYS A 76 11.72 6.23 12.14
CA LYS A 76 12.28 4.96 12.56
C LYS A 76 11.59 3.78 11.88
N VAL A 77 10.26 3.77 11.90
CA VAL A 77 9.47 2.71 11.27
C VAL A 77 9.72 2.66 9.77
N ALA A 78 9.78 3.82 9.12
CA ALA A 78 10.06 3.90 7.69
C ALA A 78 11.44 3.34 7.36
N ALA A 79 12.46 3.70 8.12
CA ALA A 79 13.82 3.22 7.90
C ALA A 79 13.92 1.71 8.09
N GLU A 80 13.29 1.17 9.14
CA GLU A 80 13.27 -0.27 9.40
C GLU A 80 12.53 -1.03 8.31
N GLY A 81 11.39 -0.50 7.85
CA GLY A 81 10.62 -1.09 6.77
C GLY A 81 11.38 -1.14 5.46
N GLU A 82 11.98 -0.03 5.06
CA GLU A 82 12.79 0.04 3.83
C GLU A 82 13.99 -0.90 3.90
N ASN A 83 14.66 -0.97 5.04
CA ASN A 83 15.79 -1.87 5.23
C ASN A 83 15.36 -3.34 5.09
N TYR A 84 14.24 -3.73 5.68
CA TYR A 84 13.71 -5.08 5.55
C TYR A 84 13.35 -5.40 4.09
N GLU A 85 12.67 -4.49 3.40
CA GLU A 85 12.31 -4.69 2.00
C GLU A 85 13.55 -4.87 1.12
N TRP A 86 14.56 -4.04 1.32
CA TRP A 86 15.80 -4.04 0.54
C TRP A 86 16.65 -5.29 0.81
N THR A 87 16.90 -5.63 2.10
CA THR A 87 17.85 -6.68 2.45
C THR A 87 17.25 -8.08 2.41
N ASP A 88 15.97 -8.22 2.77
CA ASP A 88 15.36 -9.53 2.97
C ASP A 88 14.26 -9.85 1.97
N MET A 89 13.22 -9.02 1.93
CA MET A 89 12.01 -9.32 1.17
C MET A 89 12.26 -9.38 -0.33
N TYR A 90 12.73 -8.31 -0.93
CA TYR A 90 12.94 -8.25 -2.38
C TYR A 90 14.06 -9.17 -2.85
N LYS A 91 15.05 -9.39 -2.03
CA LYS A 91 16.12 -10.35 -2.33
C LYS A 91 15.55 -11.76 -2.51
N GLU A 92 14.66 -12.19 -1.60
CA GLU A 92 14.01 -13.49 -1.68
C GLU A 92 13.03 -13.56 -2.86
N PHE A 93 12.32 -12.48 -3.14
CA PHE A 93 11.41 -12.40 -4.28
C PHE A 93 12.16 -12.53 -5.60
N ALA A 94 13.29 -11.86 -5.73
CA ALA A 94 14.14 -11.95 -6.91
C ALA A 94 14.66 -13.37 -7.11
N LYS A 95 15.07 -14.01 -6.05
CA LYS A 95 15.55 -15.40 -6.08
C LYS A 95 14.47 -16.35 -6.57
N THR A 96 13.27 -16.23 -6.00
CA THR A 96 12.13 -17.07 -6.40
C THR A 96 11.74 -16.83 -7.86
N ALA A 97 11.68 -15.57 -8.28
CA ALA A 97 11.36 -15.24 -9.67
C ALA A 97 12.35 -15.84 -10.65
N LYS A 98 13.64 -15.81 -10.32
CA LYS A 98 14.68 -16.38 -11.14
C LYS A 98 14.57 -17.91 -11.22
N GLU A 99 14.32 -18.54 -10.09
CA GLU A 99 14.13 -20.01 -10.01
C GLU A 99 12.92 -20.45 -10.84
N GLU A 100 11.88 -19.61 -10.91
CA GLU A 100 10.68 -19.90 -11.68
C GLU A 100 10.76 -19.47 -13.15
N GLY A 101 11.88 -18.90 -13.58
CA GLY A 101 12.10 -18.53 -14.99
C GLY A 101 11.64 -17.12 -15.35
N PHE A 102 11.31 -16.29 -14.39
CA PHE A 102 10.87 -14.91 -14.60
C PHE A 102 12.04 -13.93 -14.46
N ASP A 103 13.03 -14.04 -15.34
CA ASP A 103 14.28 -13.27 -15.25
C ASP A 103 14.09 -11.76 -15.28
N LYS A 104 13.18 -11.25 -16.11
CA LYS A 104 12.91 -9.81 -16.17
C LYS A 104 12.31 -9.30 -14.87
N ILE A 105 11.39 -10.07 -14.27
CA ILE A 105 10.76 -9.73 -13.00
C ILE A 105 11.80 -9.77 -11.88
N ALA A 106 12.67 -10.77 -11.89
CA ALA A 106 13.75 -10.89 -10.91
C ALA A 106 14.67 -9.65 -10.91
N THR A 107 14.96 -9.11 -12.10
CA THR A 107 15.79 -7.90 -12.23
C THR A 107 15.11 -6.66 -11.65
N LEU A 108 13.77 -6.61 -11.67
CA LEU A 108 13.00 -5.48 -11.13
C LEU A 108 12.87 -5.52 -9.60
N PHE A 109 12.97 -6.68 -8.99
CA PHE A 109 13.04 -6.78 -7.55
C PHE A 109 14.46 -6.42 -7.07
#